data_dd6f0ebaeaaded819e06e58c3743ba23
#
_entry.id   dd6f0ebaeaaded819e06e58c3743ba23
#
_cell.length_a   1.000
_cell.length_b   1.000
_cell.length_c   1.000
_cell.angle_alpha   90.00
_cell.angle_beta   90.00
_cell.angle_gamma   90.00
#
_symmetry.space_group_name_H-M   'P 1'
#
loop_
_entity.id
_entity.type
_entity.pdbx_description
1 polymer ?
#
loop_
_entity_poly.entity_id
_entity_poly.type
_entity_poly.pdbx_seq_one_letter_code
_entity_poly.pdbx_strand_id
1 'polypeptide(L)'
;MTEKNLQSQMQQEMIDKKIFNQAKEYAFDYADKALERNVYPTDEALENLRVFDEQLPDTISNPLGILELLHTHGSPATVTQIGGRYFGLVNGGI
;
A
#
# COMPACT_ATOMS: atom_id res chain seq x y z
N MET A 1 -3.32 -18.20 -18.67
CA MET A 1 -2.86 -19.04 -17.55
C MET A 1 -4.04 -19.83 -16.99
N THR A 2 -3.83 -21.09 -16.65
CA THR A 2 -4.90 -21.94 -16.11
C THR A 2 -5.10 -21.66 -14.61
N GLU A 3 -6.29 -22.03 -14.12
CA GLU A 3 -6.61 -21.91 -12.71
C GLU A 3 -5.62 -22.68 -11.82
N LYS A 4 -5.19 -23.87 -12.27
CA LYS A 4 -4.21 -24.67 -11.54
C LYS A 4 -2.88 -23.93 -11.36
N ASN A 5 -2.43 -23.20 -12.42
CA ASN A 5 -1.21 -22.42 -12.33
C ASN A 5 -1.36 -21.25 -11.36
N LEU A 6 -2.53 -20.63 -11.33
CA LEU A 6 -2.81 -19.56 -10.38
C LEU A 6 -2.72 -20.05 -8.94
N GLN A 7 -3.35 -21.20 -8.64
CA GLN A 7 -3.30 -21.78 -7.31
C GLN A 7 -1.88 -22.12 -6.89
N SER A 8 -1.09 -22.71 -7.79
CA SER A 8 0.29 -23.06 -7.50
C SER A 8 1.13 -21.82 -7.22
N GLN A 9 0.91 -20.75 -7.98
CA GLN A 9 1.61 -19.49 -7.79
C GLN A 9 1.26 -18.87 -6.45
N MET A 10 -0.02 -18.86 -6.08
CA MET A 10 -0.46 -18.29 -4.81
C MET A 10 0.13 -19.06 -3.62
N GLN A 11 0.17 -20.39 -3.70
CA GLN A 11 0.76 -21.21 -2.65
C GLN A 11 2.26 -20.94 -2.52
N GLN A 12 2.96 -20.81 -3.64
CA GLN A 12 4.39 -20.53 -3.63
C GLN A 12 4.68 -19.16 -3.02
N GLU A 13 3.89 -18.18 -3.32
CA GLU A 13 4.04 -16.84 -2.76
C GLU A 13 3.84 -16.83 -1.25
N MET A 14 2.90 -17.62 -0.75
CA MET A 14 2.69 -17.77 0.70
C MET A 14 3.90 -18.39 1.39
N ILE A 15 4.50 -19.41 0.75
CA ILE A 15 5.67 -20.10 1.30
C ILE A 15 6.88 -19.19 1.28
N ASP A 16 7.13 -18.51 0.18
CA ASP A 16 8.30 -17.64 0.02
C ASP A 16 8.26 -16.40 0.93
N LYS A 17 7.07 -15.93 1.23
CA LYS A 17 6.88 -14.75 2.08
C LYS A 17 7.51 -13.47 1.56
N LYS A 18 7.86 -13.42 0.28
CA LYS A 18 8.44 -12.22 -0.33
C LYS A 18 7.51 -11.03 -0.24
N ILE A 19 6.22 -11.26 -0.47
CA ILE A 19 5.20 -10.21 -0.41
C ILE A 19 5.11 -9.66 1.00
N PHE A 20 5.10 -10.54 2.00
CA PHE A 20 5.02 -10.14 3.40
C PHE A 20 6.25 -9.34 3.83
N ASN A 21 7.44 -9.77 3.38
CA ASN A 21 8.67 -9.04 3.68
C ASN A 21 8.66 -7.65 3.04
N GLN A 22 8.18 -7.54 1.81
CA GLN A 22 8.08 -6.25 1.14
C GLN A 22 7.05 -5.35 1.82
N ALA A 23 5.92 -5.91 2.23
CA ALA A 23 4.90 -5.17 2.97
C ALA A 23 5.46 -4.63 4.29
N LYS A 24 6.26 -5.44 4.99
CA LYS A 24 6.92 -5.02 6.22
C LYS A 24 7.85 -3.82 5.97
N GLU A 25 8.66 -3.87 4.92
CA GLU A 25 9.56 -2.77 4.57
C GLU A 25 8.80 -1.49 4.28
N TYR A 26 7.71 -1.60 3.53
CA TYR A 26 6.87 -0.45 3.22
C TYR A 26 6.18 0.11 4.46
N ALA A 27 5.75 -0.78 5.36
CA ALA A 27 5.12 -0.35 6.62
C ALA A 27 6.11 0.42 7.49
N PHE A 28 7.34 -0.05 7.57
CA PHE A 28 8.40 0.64 8.31
C PHE A 28 8.70 2.00 7.67
N ASP A 29 8.80 2.04 6.34
CA ASP A 29 9.05 3.29 5.63
C ASP A 29 7.92 4.29 5.89
N TYR A 30 6.68 3.86 5.82
CA TYR A 30 5.53 4.71 6.11
C TYR A 30 5.57 5.23 7.56
N ALA A 31 5.79 4.35 8.52
CA ALA A 31 5.80 4.72 9.93
C ALA A 31 6.92 5.72 10.23
N ASP A 32 8.10 5.50 9.65
CA ASP A 32 9.24 6.37 9.88
C ASP A 32 9.02 7.77 9.32
N LYS A 33 8.34 7.87 8.17
CA LYS A 33 8.11 9.14 7.49
C LYS A 33 6.85 9.86 7.93
N ALA A 34 5.91 9.13 8.50
CA ALA A 34 4.59 9.69 8.84
C ALA A 34 4.69 10.85 9.83
N LEU A 35 5.65 10.80 10.75
CA LEU A 35 5.81 11.85 11.77
C LEU A 35 6.42 13.13 11.19
N GLU A 36 7.02 13.07 10.03
CA GLU A 36 7.71 14.19 9.40
C GLU A 36 6.89 14.90 8.34
N ARG A 37 5.91 14.22 7.75
CA ARG A 37 5.10 14.80 6.69
C ARG A 37 3.87 15.50 7.23
N ASN A 38 3.19 16.25 6.37
CA ASN A 38 1.93 16.89 6.73
C ASN A 38 0.88 15.85 7.07
N VAL A 39 0.00 16.20 8.01
CA VAL A 39 -1.11 15.30 8.40
C VAL A 39 -2.02 15.04 7.22
N TYR A 40 -2.39 16.09 6.50
CA TYR A 40 -3.24 15.96 5.32
C TYR A 40 -2.39 15.81 4.08
N PRO A 41 -2.77 14.94 3.14
CA PRO A 41 -1.98 14.76 1.92
C PRO A 41 -1.95 16.01 1.05
N THR A 42 -0.88 16.15 0.27
CA THR A 42 -0.75 17.25 -0.67
C THR A 42 -1.71 17.08 -1.84
N ASP A 43 -2.00 18.18 -2.54
CA ASP A 43 -2.85 18.12 -3.74
C ASP A 43 -2.22 17.22 -4.80
N GLU A 44 -0.90 17.24 -4.93
CA GLU A 44 -0.19 16.37 -5.87
C GLU A 44 -0.40 14.90 -5.52
N ALA A 45 -0.30 14.54 -4.23
CA ALA A 45 -0.51 13.17 -3.79
C ALA A 45 -1.93 12.70 -4.10
N LEU A 46 -2.92 13.55 -3.88
CA LEU A 46 -4.31 13.23 -4.19
C LEU A 46 -4.54 13.07 -5.70
N GLU A 47 -3.92 13.91 -6.50
CA GLU A 47 -4.00 13.83 -7.95
C GLU A 47 -3.41 12.52 -8.47
N ASN A 48 -2.33 12.06 -7.85
CA ASN A 48 -1.67 10.82 -8.25
C ASN A 48 -2.51 9.58 -7.98
N LEU A 49 -3.61 9.69 -7.22
CA LEU A 49 -4.54 8.57 -7.03
C LEU A 49 -5.19 8.12 -8.32
N ARG A 50 -5.12 8.91 -9.38
CA ARG A 50 -5.65 8.51 -10.69
C ARG A 50 -5.04 7.23 -11.22
N VAL A 51 -3.85 6.89 -10.77
CA VAL A 51 -3.17 5.65 -11.19
C VAL A 51 -4.00 4.41 -10.84
N PHE A 52 -4.89 4.51 -9.84
CA PHE A 52 -5.75 3.40 -9.43
C PHE A 52 -7.04 3.30 -10.24
N ASP A 53 -7.32 4.29 -11.09
CA ASP A 53 -8.51 4.28 -11.93
C ASP A 53 -8.21 3.51 -13.22
N GLU A 54 -8.31 2.20 -13.13
CA GLU A 54 -8.01 1.29 -14.22
C GLU A 54 -9.03 0.15 -14.27
N GLN A 55 -9.10 -0.50 -15.43
CA GLN A 55 -9.99 -1.63 -15.59
C GLN A 55 -9.45 -2.84 -14.83
N LEU A 56 -10.37 -3.72 -14.42
CA LEU A 56 -9.98 -4.97 -13.78
C LEU A 56 -9.18 -5.80 -14.79
N PRO A 57 -7.97 -6.27 -14.43
CA PRO A 57 -7.14 -7.01 -15.37
C PRO A 57 -7.72 -8.40 -15.68
N ASP A 58 -7.51 -8.85 -16.90
CA ASP A 58 -7.93 -10.18 -17.36
C ASP A 58 -6.91 -11.26 -17.04
N THR A 59 -5.72 -10.88 -16.65
CA THR A 59 -4.62 -11.80 -16.39
C THR A 59 -4.12 -11.64 -14.97
N ILE A 60 -3.27 -12.57 -14.54
CA ILE A 60 -2.67 -12.51 -13.20
C ILE A 60 -1.74 -11.31 -13.12
N SER A 61 -1.94 -10.50 -12.10
CA SER A 61 -1.06 -9.37 -11.81
C SER A 61 0.09 -9.81 -10.93
N ASN A 62 1.21 -9.09 -11.01
CA ASN A 62 2.35 -9.32 -10.13
C ASN A 62 2.05 -8.71 -8.75
N PRO A 63 1.95 -9.52 -7.69
CA PRO A 63 1.59 -9.01 -6.37
C PRO A 63 2.59 -8.01 -5.79
N LEU A 64 3.88 -8.18 -6.07
CA LEU A 64 4.89 -7.21 -5.62
C LEU A 64 4.70 -5.86 -6.34
N GLY A 65 4.32 -5.90 -7.62
CA GLY A 65 4.02 -4.69 -8.37
C GLY A 65 2.80 -3.95 -7.85
N ILE A 66 1.76 -4.68 -7.47
CA ILE A 66 0.56 -4.10 -6.87
C ILE A 66 0.91 -3.43 -5.54
N LEU A 67 1.70 -4.11 -4.71
CA LEU A 67 2.11 -3.59 -3.42
C LEU A 67 2.96 -2.32 -3.58
N GLU A 68 3.86 -2.32 -4.55
CA GLU A 68 4.67 -1.13 -4.87
C GLU A 68 3.79 0.03 -5.30
N LEU A 69 2.80 -0.23 -6.14
CA LEU A 69 1.87 0.81 -6.60
C LEU A 69 1.11 1.41 -5.44
N LEU A 70 0.61 0.58 -4.53
CA LEU A 70 -0.08 1.03 -3.33
C LEU A 70 0.83 1.88 -2.45
N HIS A 71 2.07 1.47 -2.26
CA HIS A 71 3.00 2.22 -1.41
C HIS A 71 3.39 3.55 -2.06
N THR A 72 3.71 3.52 -3.35
CA THR A 72 4.21 4.72 -4.05
C THR A 72 3.15 5.79 -4.20
N HIS A 73 1.92 5.41 -4.52
CA HIS A 73 0.85 6.36 -4.84
C HIS A 73 -0.27 6.40 -3.80
N GLY A 74 -0.50 5.31 -3.09
CA GLY A 74 -1.54 5.25 -2.07
C GLY A 74 -1.10 5.82 -0.73
N SER A 75 0.07 5.40 -0.25
CA SER A 75 0.57 5.85 1.06
C SER A 75 0.68 7.37 1.18
N PRO A 76 1.21 8.12 0.18
CA PRO A 76 1.29 9.57 0.28
C PRO A 76 -0.07 10.27 0.33
N ALA A 77 -1.13 9.61 -0.15
CA ALA A 77 -2.47 10.18 -0.21
C ALA A 77 -3.30 9.88 1.02
N THR A 78 -2.71 9.29 2.05
CA THR A 78 -3.42 9.01 3.31
C THR A 78 -3.30 10.20 4.27
N VAL A 79 -4.28 10.31 5.16
CA VAL A 79 -4.21 11.24 6.29
C VAL A 79 -3.35 10.60 7.37
N THR A 80 -2.37 11.33 7.88
CA THR A 80 -1.46 10.82 8.90
C THR A 80 -2.12 10.86 10.27
N GLN A 81 -2.59 9.71 10.74
CA GLN A 81 -3.28 9.60 12.02
C GLN A 81 -2.32 9.22 13.17
N ILE A 82 -1.12 8.77 12.83
CA ILE A 82 -0.12 8.38 13.81
C ILE A 82 0.55 9.65 14.39
N GLY A 83 0.69 9.69 15.70
CA GLY A 83 1.34 10.80 16.38
C GLY A 83 0.36 11.86 16.85
N GLY A 84 0.88 12.93 17.42
CA GLY A 84 0.08 13.94 18.11
C GLY A 84 -0.45 15.08 17.25
N ARG A 85 -0.20 15.06 15.95
CA ARG A 85 -0.59 16.16 15.06
C ARG A 85 -1.98 15.99 14.44
N TYR A 86 -2.57 14.80 14.52
CA TYR A 86 -3.90 14.54 14.01
C TYR A 86 -4.94 14.89 15.07
N PHE A 87 -5.81 15.84 14.74
CA PHE A 87 -6.85 16.31 15.67
C PHE A 87 -8.26 15.88 15.27
N GLY A 88 -8.38 14.85 14.45
CA GLY A 88 -9.67 14.33 14.04
C GLY A 88 -10.31 13.44 15.10
N LEU A 89 -11.18 12.55 14.67
CA LEU A 89 -11.83 11.62 15.59
C LEU A 89 -10.81 10.68 16.22
N VAL A 90 -11.06 10.29 17.45
CA VAL A 90 -10.19 9.34 18.16
C VAL A 90 -10.32 7.97 17.53
N ASN A 91 -9.17 7.37 17.20
CA ASN A 91 -9.12 6.07 16.51
C ASN A 91 -8.70 4.92 17.42
N GLY A 92 -8.42 5.21 18.68
CA GLY A 92 -7.89 4.19 19.58
C GLY A 92 -6.45 3.80 19.30
N GLY A 93 -5.77 4.51 18.43
CA GLY A 93 -4.38 4.26 18.10
C GLY A 93 -3.41 5.05 18.96
N ILE A 94 -2.17 5.03 18.55
CA ILE A 94 -1.09 5.72 19.25
C ILE A 94 -1.15 7.21 18.99
#